data_8bcb4611fe3467a742cf4495428037c7
#
_entry.id   8bcb4611fe3467a742cf4495428037c7
#
_cell.length_a   1.000
_cell.length_b   1.000
_cell.length_c   1.000
_cell.angle_alpha   90.00
_cell.angle_beta   90.00
_cell.angle_gamma   90.00
#
_symmetry.space_group_name_H-M   'P 1'
#
loop_
_entity.id
_entity.type
_entity.pdbx_description
1 polymer ?
#
loop_
_entity_poly.entity_id
_entity_poly.type
_entity_poly.pdbx_seq_one_letter_code
_entity_poly.pdbx_strand_id
1 'polypeptide(L)'
;MAAADVMKTWPQESREAAKLVLDTYGEPDEVSESQFIWHEAGPWKRIVASKTFFNHNFPAPHSDSVESFIDYHVPPEKFSDLAAFDGSVIVERTAGEVSARCHDEQANFLALNLMHDIVIGAKTVEEARQYYAKEFADYRRKKPTPYMEKLRFTPNGGDTTDPDQRMLSDEDLKRAQEEGKKAE
;
A
#
# COMPACT_ATOMS: atom_id res chain seq x y z
N MET A 1 20.22 -16.23 0.40
CA MET A 1 19.39 -17.26 -0.27
C MET A 1 18.84 -16.58 -1.51
N ALA A 2 18.94 -17.18 -2.69
CA ALA A 2 18.44 -16.51 -3.90
C ALA A 2 16.90 -16.48 -3.89
N ALA A 3 16.31 -15.34 -4.23
CA ALA A 3 14.85 -15.18 -4.24
C ALA A 3 14.16 -16.22 -5.13
N ALA A 4 14.76 -16.52 -6.28
CA ALA A 4 14.26 -17.53 -7.21
C ALA A 4 14.11 -18.94 -6.62
N ASP A 5 14.98 -19.33 -5.66
CA ASP A 5 14.88 -20.64 -5.02
C ASP A 5 13.78 -20.67 -3.96
N VAL A 6 13.66 -19.61 -3.17
CA VAL A 6 12.59 -19.48 -2.17
C VAL A 6 11.22 -19.47 -2.83
N MET A 7 11.08 -18.71 -3.90
CA MET A 7 9.85 -18.53 -4.66
C MET A 7 9.28 -19.83 -5.21
N LYS A 8 10.12 -20.86 -5.45
CA LYS A 8 9.65 -22.22 -5.89
C LYS A 8 8.68 -22.86 -4.90
N THR A 9 8.75 -22.46 -3.62
CA THR A 9 7.86 -22.98 -2.55
C THR A 9 6.56 -22.20 -2.38
N TRP A 10 6.40 -21.10 -3.13
CA TRP A 10 5.24 -20.22 -3.02
C TRP A 10 4.07 -20.72 -3.89
N PRO A 11 2.81 -20.38 -3.52
CA PRO A 11 1.67 -20.56 -4.40
C PRO A 11 1.91 -19.91 -5.77
N GLN A 12 1.23 -20.43 -6.80
CA GLN A 12 1.41 -19.96 -8.16
C GLN A 12 1.11 -18.45 -8.29
N GLU A 13 0.03 -17.98 -7.69
CA GLU A 13 -0.42 -16.59 -7.73
C GLU A 13 0.65 -15.65 -7.17
N SER A 14 1.16 -15.96 -5.99
CA SER A 14 2.21 -15.14 -5.35
C SER A 14 3.53 -15.21 -6.10
N ARG A 15 3.87 -16.37 -6.66
CA ARG A 15 5.09 -16.56 -7.45
C ARG A 15 5.05 -15.75 -8.74
N GLU A 16 3.93 -15.75 -9.45
CA GLU A 16 3.76 -14.97 -10.69
C GLU A 16 3.85 -13.48 -10.41
N ALA A 17 3.19 -13.00 -9.36
CA ALA A 17 3.24 -11.60 -8.94
C ALA A 17 4.66 -11.17 -8.50
N ALA A 18 5.33 -11.96 -7.66
CA ALA A 18 6.71 -11.67 -7.24
C ALA A 18 7.69 -11.67 -8.41
N LYS A 19 7.47 -12.54 -9.40
CA LYS A 19 8.30 -12.58 -10.62
C LYS A 19 8.22 -11.28 -11.41
N LEU A 20 7.06 -10.63 -11.51
CA LEU A 20 6.93 -9.34 -12.18
C LEU A 20 7.80 -8.26 -11.53
N VAL A 21 7.88 -8.26 -10.20
CA VAL A 21 8.75 -7.33 -9.46
C VAL A 21 10.22 -7.63 -9.70
N LEU A 22 10.61 -8.92 -9.63
CA LEU A 22 11.98 -9.36 -9.93
C LEU A 22 12.41 -8.98 -11.35
N ASP A 23 11.53 -9.16 -12.34
CA ASP A 23 11.81 -8.84 -13.74
C ASP A 23 11.98 -7.32 -13.96
N THR A 24 11.34 -6.49 -13.14
CA THR A 24 11.38 -5.03 -13.24
C THR A 24 12.52 -4.42 -12.43
N TYR A 25 12.73 -4.87 -11.20
CA TYR A 25 13.64 -4.24 -10.23
C TYR A 25 14.86 -5.08 -9.86
N GLY A 26 14.96 -6.32 -10.35
CA GLY A 26 16.05 -7.23 -10.01
C GLY A 26 15.87 -7.92 -8.66
N GLU A 27 16.97 -8.41 -8.10
CA GLU A 27 16.95 -9.12 -6.82
C GLU A 27 16.50 -8.20 -5.68
N PRO A 28 15.70 -8.70 -4.73
CA PRO A 28 15.25 -7.91 -3.57
C PRO A 28 16.41 -7.66 -2.59
N ASP A 29 16.30 -6.58 -1.82
CA ASP A 29 17.23 -6.24 -0.75
C ASP A 29 17.11 -7.20 0.42
N GLU A 30 15.89 -7.71 0.69
CA GLU A 30 15.63 -8.66 1.75
C GLU A 30 14.87 -9.88 1.22
N VAL A 31 15.35 -11.07 1.61
CA VAL A 31 14.75 -12.36 1.24
C VAL A 31 14.47 -13.17 2.50
N SER A 32 13.20 -13.50 2.71
CA SER A 32 12.76 -14.46 3.72
C SER A 32 11.98 -15.61 3.07
N GLU A 33 11.59 -16.61 3.83
CA GLU A 33 10.75 -17.71 3.34
C GLU A 33 9.35 -17.26 2.89
N SER A 34 8.87 -16.13 3.43
CA SER A 34 7.50 -15.64 3.25
C SER A 34 7.38 -14.30 2.55
N GLN A 35 8.46 -13.55 2.41
CA GLN A 35 8.44 -12.20 1.84
C GLN A 35 9.76 -11.84 1.16
N PHE A 36 9.65 -11.03 0.11
CA PHE A 36 10.74 -10.31 -0.52
C PHE A 36 10.48 -8.82 -0.40
N ILE A 37 11.53 -8.04 -0.10
CA ILE A 37 11.41 -6.59 0.08
C ILE A 37 12.45 -5.90 -0.80
N TRP A 38 12.00 -4.88 -1.54
CA TRP A 38 12.82 -3.93 -2.27
C TRP A 38 12.64 -2.56 -1.61
N HIS A 39 13.74 -1.89 -1.30
CA HIS A 39 13.75 -0.53 -0.77
C HIS A 39 14.07 0.47 -1.87
N GLU A 40 13.43 1.64 -1.84
CA GLU A 40 13.67 2.75 -2.78
C GLU A 40 13.66 2.29 -4.26
N ALA A 41 12.72 1.43 -4.62
CA ALA A 41 12.62 0.84 -5.96
C ALA A 41 11.65 1.63 -6.83
N GLY A 42 12.17 2.28 -7.89
CA GLY A 42 11.40 3.14 -8.78
C GLY A 42 10.74 4.30 -8.03
N PRO A 43 9.40 4.49 -8.11
CA PRO A 43 8.71 5.53 -7.36
C PRO A 43 8.32 5.11 -5.92
N TRP A 44 8.66 3.91 -5.51
CA TRP A 44 8.19 3.29 -4.27
C TRP A 44 9.21 3.47 -3.14
N LYS A 45 8.74 3.83 -1.97
CA LYS A 45 9.53 3.77 -0.74
C LYS A 45 9.96 2.33 -0.44
N ARG A 46 9.06 1.38 -0.67
CA ARG A 46 9.36 -0.06 -0.67
C ARG A 46 8.30 -0.83 -1.46
N ILE A 47 8.67 -2.02 -1.90
CA ILE A 47 7.76 -3.03 -2.44
C ILE A 47 7.90 -4.28 -1.57
N VAL A 48 6.79 -4.90 -1.23
CA VAL A 48 6.75 -6.17 -0.51
C VAL A 48 5.98 -7.20 -1.35
N ALA A 49 6.67 -8.25 -1.81
CA ALA A 49 6.02 -9.41 -2.39
C ALA A 49 5.87 -10.49 -1.33
N SER A 50 4.67 -11.01 -1.15
CA SER A 50 4.34 -11.96 -0.08
C SER A 50 3.95 -13.33 -0.62
N LYS A 51 4.38 -14.40 0.08
CA LYS A 51 3.96 -15.78 -0.16
C LYS A 51 2.46 -15.97 0.01
N THR A 52 1.89 -15.28 1.01
CA THR A 52 0.44 -15.25 1.24
C THR A 52 -0.22 -14.28 0.26
N PHE A 53 -1.31 -14.72 -0.35
CA PHE A 53 -2.16 -13.87 -1.15
C PHE A 53 -3.57 -13.80 -0.58
N PHE A 54 -4.32 -12.77 -0.96
CA PHE A 54 -5.70 -12.56 -0.56
C PHE A 54 -6.59 -12.48 -1.80
N ASN A 55 -7.72 -13.18 -1.75
CA ASN A 55 -8.71 -13.06 -2.82
C ASN A 55 -9.45 -11.73 -2.71
N HIS A 56 -9.46 -10.98 -3.78
CA HIS A 56 -10.10 -9.68 -3.89
C HIS A 56 -11.06 -9.65 -5.08
N ASN A 57 -12.29 -9.18 -4.86
CA ASN A 57 -13.33 -9.22 -5.89
C ASN A 57 -13.52 -7.89 -6.63
N PHE A 58 -12.87 -6.82 -6.16
CA PHE A 58 -12.97 -5.50 -6.80
C PHE A 58 -11.72 -5.21 -7.63
N PRO A 59 -11.84 -4.76 -8.89
CA PRO A 59 -13.07 -4.58 -9.71
C PRO A 59 -13.59 -5.89 -10.29
N ALA A 60 -12.82 -6.95 -10.24
CA ALA A 60 -13.13 -8.32 -10.67
C ALA A 60 -12.24 -9.29 -9.86
N PRO A 61 -12.59 -10.59 -9.74
CA PRO A 61 -11.80 -11.53 -8.95
C PRO A 61 -10.33 -11.59 -9.36
N HIS A 62 -9.44 -11.37 -8.41
CA HIS A 62 -7.98 -11.47 -8.53
C HIS A 62 -7.34 -11.74 -7.16
N SER A 63 -6.04 -12.00 -7.15
CA SER A 63 -5.26 -12.20 -5.91
C SER A 63 -4.30 -11.05 -5.66
N ASP A 64 -4.23 -10.61 -4.41
CA ASP A 64 -3.38 -9.53 -3.91
C ASP A 64 -2.20 -10.10 -3.13
N SER A 65 -0.97 -9.90 -3.61
CA SER A 65 0.24 -10.39 -2.94
C SER A 65 1.44 -9.44 -3.05
N VAL A 66 1.38 -8.42 -3.91
CA VAL A 66 2.43 -7.40 -4.06
C VAL A 66 1.90 -6.07 -3.57
N GLU A 67 2.57 -5.51 -2.56
CA GLU A 67 2.20 -4.25 -1.91
C GLU A 67 3.28 -3.20 -2.17
N SER A 68 2.87 -2.03 -2.69
CA SER A 68 3.74 -0.90 -3.02
C SER A 68 3.42 0.27 -2.11
N PHE A 69 4.45 0.83 -1.46
CA PHE A 69 4.34 1.84 -0.40
C PHE A 69 4.87 3.19 -0.87
N ILE A 70 4.19 4.25 -0.44
CA ILE A 70 4.61 5.65 -0.62
C ILE A 70 4.48 6.43 0.68
N ASP A 71 5.28 7.47 0.85
CA ASP A 71 5.06 8.47 1.88
C ASP A 71 3.90 9.38 1.46
N TYR A 72 2.84 9.38 2.26
CA TYR A 72 1.64 10.18 1.97
C TYR A 72 0.81 10.40 3.24
N HIS A 73 0.53 11.67 3.54
CA HIS A 73 -0.35 12.01 4.65
C HIS A 73 -1.81 12.03 4.19
N VAL A 74 -2.62 11.15 4.77
CA VAL A 74 -4.07 11.13 4.56
C VAL A 74 -4.74 11.82 5.75
N PRO A 75 -5.58 12.85 5.52
CA PRO A 75 -6.38 13.44 6.59
C PRO A 75 -7.33 12.40 7.20
N PRO A 76 -7.47 12.32 8.55
CA PRO A 76 -8.29 11.30 9.21
C PRO A 76 -9.72 11.20 8.71
N GLU A 77 -10.33 12.31 8.29
CA GLU A 77 -11.67 12.36 7.74
C GLU A 77 -11.84 11.63 6.40
N LYS A 78 -10.72 11.30 5.73
CA LYS A 78 -10.71 10.55 4.47
C LYS A 78 -10.54 9.04 4.62
N PHE A 79 -10.26 8.55 5.81
CA PHE A 79 -10.00 7.13 6.03
C PHE A 79 -11.19 6.24 5.66
N SER A 80 -12.41 6.65 6.06
CA SER A 80 -13.62 5.90 5.70
C SER A 80 -13.89 5.88 4.20
N ASP A 81 -13.62 7.00 3.51
CA ASP A 81 -13.75 7.08 2.05
C ASP A 81 -12.78 6.10 1.36
N LEU A 82 -11.52 6.05 1.82
CA LEU A 82 -10.52 5.15 1.25
C LEU A 82 -10.83 3.67 1.54
N ALA A 83 -11.29 3.35 2.75
CA ALA A 83 -11.74 2.00 3.10
C ALA A 83 -12.94 1.55 2.25
N ALA A 84 -13.86 2.46 1.92
CA ALA A 84 -14.99 2.19 1.04
C ALA A 84 -14.59 2.11 -0.44
N PHE A 85 -13.54 2.81 -0.83
CA PHE A 85 -13.02 2.79 -2.21
C PHE A 85 -12.40 1.43 -2.55
N ASP A 86 -11.41 0.99 -1.78
CA ASP A 86 -10.65 -0.23 -2.06
C ASP A 86 -10.10 -0.82 -0.76
N GLY A 87 -10.49 -2.06 -0.44
CA GLY A 87 -10.03 -2.77 0.75
C GLY A 87 -8.53 -3.10 0.76
N SER A 88 -7.86 -2.98 -0.38
CA SER A 88 -6.41 -3.21 -0.53
C SER A 88 -5.59 -1.92 -0.61
N VAL A 89 -6.21 -0.76 -0.42
CA VAL A 89 -5.53 0.50 -0.10
C VAL A 89 -5.43 0.63 1.42
N ILE A 90 -4.21 0.65 1.93
CA ILE A 90 -3.92 0.62 3.38
C ILE A 90 -3.30 1.96 3.77
N VAL A 91 -3.86 2.59 4.80
CA VAL A 91 -3.38 3.86 5.35
C VAL A 91 -2.79 3.63 6.72
N GLU A 92 -1.55 4.06 6.92
CA GLU A 92 -0.89 4.05 8.22
C GLU A 92 -0.59 5.50 8.64
N ARG A 93 -1.40 5.99 9.60
CA ARG A 93 -1.41 7.40 9.99
C ARG A 93 -0.13 7.83 10.70
N THR A 94 0.34 7.02 11.66
CA THR A 94 1.50 7.38 12.48
C THR A 94 2.77 7.45 11.66
N ALA A 95 2.99 6.51 10.75
CA ALA A 95 4.13 6.52 9.84
C ALA A 95 3.96 7.51 8.67
N GLY A 96 2.74 7.95 8.39
CA GLY A 96 2.46 8.79 7.24
C GLY A 96 2.68 8.06 5.91
N GLU A 97 2.26 6.80 5.87
CA GLU A 97 2.40 5.94 4.70
C GLU A 97 1.04 5.54 4.14
N VAL A 98 0.99 5.34 2.85
CA VAL A 98 -0.11 4.67 2.16
C VAL A 98 0.48 3.58 1.27
N SER A 99 -0.20 2.45 1.21
CA SER A 99 0.14 1.39 0.28
C SER A 99 -1.08 0.93 -0.53
N ALA A 100 -0.81 0.31 -1.68
CA ALA A 100 -1.78 -0.48 -2.41
C ALA A 100 -1.22 -1.87 -2.62
N ARG A 101 -2.06 -2.88 -2.41
CA ARG A 101 -1.70 -4.28 -2.62
C ARG A 101 -2.56 -4.88 -3.69
N CYS A 102 -1.92 -5.40 -4.74
CA CYS A 102 -2.58 -6.07 -5.85
C CYS A 102 -1.71 -7.20 -6.42
N HIS A 103 -2.03 -7.66 -7.61
CA HIS A 103 -1.25 -8.67 -8.33
C HIS A 103 -0.01 -8.07 -9.02
N ASP A 104 -0.11 -6.84 -9.53
CA ASP A 104 0.94 -6.17 -10.27
C ASP A 104 1.05 -4.67 -9.92
N GLU A 105 2.17 -4.08 -10.34
CA GLU A 105 2.48 -2.66 -10.11
C GLU A 105 1.50 -1.73 -10.82
N GLN A 106 1.00 -2.11 -11.99
CA GLN A 106 0.06 -1.31 -12.78
C GLN A 106 -1.23 -1.08 -12.02
N ALA A 107 -1.74 -2.10 -11.35
CA ALA A 107 -2.92 -1.98 -10.49
C ALA A 107 -2.63 -1.16 -9.23
N ASN A 108 -1.42 -1.26 -8.66
CA ASN A 108 -1.01 -0.42 -7.53
C ASN A 108 -0.94 1.07 -7.92
N PHE A 109 -0.42 1.39 -9.12
CA PHE A 109 -0.48 2.76 -9.65
C PHE A 109 -1.92 3.27 -9.76
N LEU A 110 -2.81 2.46 -10.35
CA LEU A 110 -4.22 2.82 -10.52
C LEU A 110 -4.90 3.10 -9.17
N ALA A 111 -4.72 2.21 -8.20
CA ALA A 111 -5.29 2.34 -6.86
C ALA A 111 -4.80 3.60 -6.16
N LEU A 112 -3.48 3.87 -6.17
CA LEU A 112 -2.91 5.04 -5.49
C LEU A 112 -3.22 6.36 -6.19
N ASN A 113 -3.30 6.39 -7.52
CA ASN A 113 -3.75 7.58 -8.24
C ASN A 113 -5.20 7.94 -7.90
N LEU A 114 -6.09 6.95 -7.83
CA LEU A 114 -7.48 7.16 -7.44
C LEU A 114 -7.65 7.47 -5.95
N MET A 115 -6.82 6.87 -5.09
CA MET A 115 -6.71 7.27 -3.69
C MET A 115 -6.40 8.76 -3.57
N HIS A 116 -5.40 9.25 -4.29
CA HIS A 116 -5.04 10.67 -4.32
C HIS A 116 -6.20 11.55 -4.77
N ASP A 117 -6.89 11.19 -5.86
CA ASP A 117 -8.06 11.93 -6.35
C ASP A 117 -9.19 12.04 -5.31
N ILE A 118 -9.41 10.98 -4.51
CA ILE A 118 -10.40 11.00 -3.41
C ILE A 118 -9.93 11.93 -2.29
N VAL A 119 -8.65 11.86 -1.91
CA VAL A 119 -8.11 12.67 -0.81
C VAL A 119 -8.21 14.16 -1.13
N ILE A 120 -7.87 14.58 -2.35
CA ILE A 120 -7.93 15.97 -2.77
C ILE A 120 -9.35 16.42 -3.19
N GLY A 121 -10.33 15.51 -3.18
CA GLY A 121 -11.71 15.79 -3.57
C GLY A 121 -11.96 15.91 -5.08
N ALA A 122 -11.04 15.46 -5.90
CA ALA A 122 -11.18 15.42 -7.36
C ALA A 122 -12.18 14.36 -7.84
N LYS A 123 -12.37 13.29 -7.05
CA LYS A 123 -13.37 12.25 -7.29
C LYS A 123 -14.05 11.83 -5.98
N THR A 124 -15.30 11.49 -6.09
CA THR A 124 -16.01 10.72 -5.05
C THR A 124 -15.55 9.27 -5.06
N VAL A 125 -15.85 8.53 -3.99
CA VAL A 125 -15.60 7.08 -3.91
C VAL A 125 -16.24 6.35 -5.09
N GLU A 126 -17.50 6.67 -5.42
CA GLU A 126 -18.22 6.03 -6.52
C GLU A 126 -17.59 6.31 -7.88
N GLU A 127 -17.22 7.57 -8.16
CA GLU A 127 -16.52 7.94 -9.40
C GLU A 127 -15.16 7.24 -9.53
N ALA A 128 -14.41 7.12 -8.42
CA ALA A 128 -13.15 6.42 -8.40
C ALA A 128 -13.31 4.94 -8.69
N ARG A 129 -14.32 4.28 -8.10
CA ARG A 129 -14.63 2.86 -8.34
C ARG A 129 -15.05 2.61 -9.79
N GLN A 130 -15.86 3.49 -10.37
CA GLN A 130 -16.27 3.40 -11.78
C GLN A 130 -15.07 3.60 -12.71
N TYR A 131 -14.22 4.57 -12.41
CA TYR A 131 -12.99 4.81 -13.18
C TYR A 131 -12.05 3.60 -13.12
N TYR A 132 -11.84 3.03 -11.92
CA TYR A 132 -11.03 1.83 -11.73
C TYR A 132 -11.51 0.68 -12.61
N ALA A 133 -12.81 0.36 -12.54
CA ALA A 133 -13.41 -0.73 -13.31
C ALA A 133 -13.27 -0.49 -14.84
N LYS A 134 -13.45 0.76 -15.28
CA LYS A 134 -13.26 1.13 -16.69
C LYS A 134 -11.82 0.93 -17.12
N GLU A 135 -10.86 1.48 -16.40
CA GLU A 135 -9.44 1.43 -16.79
C GLU A 135 -8.88 0.02 -16.71
N PHE A 136 -9.28 -0.76 -15.70
CA PHE A 136 -8.96 -2.19 -15.60
C PHE A 136 -9.46 -2.99 -16.82
N ALA A 137 -10.69 -2.72 -17.32
CA ALA A 137 -11.22 -3.32 -18.53
C ALA A 137 -10.49 -2.83 -19.78
N ASP A 138 -10.14 -1.56 -19.86
CA ASP A 138 -9.41 -0.96 -20.98
C ASP A 138 -7.98 -1.53 -21.08
N TYR A 139 -7.31 -1.78 -19.96
CA TYR A 139 -6.02 -2.47 -19.92
C TYR A 139 -6.08 -3.83 -20.61
N ARG A 140 -7.10 -4.64 -20.30
CA ARG A 140 -7.32 -5.94 -20.96
C ARG A 140 -7.66 -5.82 -22.45
N ARG A 141 -8.27 -4.69 -22.85
CA ARG A 141 -8.55 -4.37 -24.26
C ARG A 141 -7.35 -3.79 -24.98
N LYS A 142 -6.19 -3.63 -24.30
CA LYS A 142 -4.98 -2.96 -24.83
C LYS A 142 -5.22 -1.52 -25.27
N LYS A 143 -6.10 -0.82 -24.56
CA LYS A 143 -6.34 0.61 -24.69
C LYS A 143 -5.41 1.40 -23.76
N PRO A 144 -5.22 2.71 -23.99
CA PRO A 144 -4.47 3.57 -23.06
C PRO A 144 -5.05 3.53 -21.65
N THR A 145 -4.17 3.36 -20.65
CA THR A 145 -4.52 3.28 -19.22
C THR A 145 -3.59 4.19 -18.41
N PRO A 146 -3.77 5.51 -18.50
CA PRO A 146 -2.80 6.48 -17.99
C PRO A 146 -2.61 6.44 -16.45
N TYR A 147 -3.59 5.94 -15.69
CA TYR A 147 -3.45 5.78 -14.23
C TYR A 147 -2.72 4.49 -13.84
N MET A 148 -2.52 3.57 -14.77
CA MET A 148 -1.75 2.33 -14.56
C MET A 148 -0.27 2.45 -14.98
N GLU A 149 0.13 3.58 -15.60
CA GLU A 149 1.49 3.75 -16.14
C GLU A 149 2.49 4.26 -15.10
N LYS A 150 2.03 5.16 -14.22
CA LYS A 150 2.86 5.83 -13.18
C LYS A 150 2.00 6.57 -12.19
N LEU A 151 2.60 7.00 -11.07
CA LEU A 151 1.98 7.98 -10.17
C LEU A 151 1.78 9.32 -10.92
N ARG A 152 0.59 9.87 -10.82
CA ARG A 152 0.20 11.15 -11.45
C ARG A 152 0.30 12.34 -10.49
N PHE A 153 0.83 12.10 -9.32
CA PHE A 153 1.16 13.08 -8.29
C PHE A 153 2.57 12.77 -7.76
N THR A 154 3.15 13.73 -7.08
CA THR A 154 4.40 13.50 -6.35
C THR A 154 4.05 13.06 -4.95
N PRO A 155 4.50 11.87 -4.49
CA PRO A 155 4.41 11.51 -3.07
C PRO A 155 5.02 12.63 -2.23
N ASN A 156 4.44 12.93 -1.08
CA ASN A 156 4.91 14.02 -0.24
C ASN A 156 6.35 13.75 0.18
N GLY A 157 7.28 14.55 -0.37
CA GLY A 157 8.64 14.57 0.12
C GLY A 157 8.69 15.32 1.45
N GLY A 158 9.22 14.71 2.49
CA GLY A 158 9.33 15.30 3.82
C GLY A 158 8.66 14.44 4.89
N ASP A 159 8.52 15.01 6.09
CA ASP A 159 7.87 14.33 7.20
C ASP A 159 6.34 14.30 7.00
N THR A 160 5.82 13.12 6.66
CA THR A 160 4.37 12.88 6.51
C THR A 160 3.77 12.23 7.75
N THR A 161 4.59 11.97 8.79
CA THR A 161 4.15 11.36 10.03
C THR A 161 3.12 12.22 10.76
N ASP A 162 2.19 11.58 11.45
CA ASP A 162 1.24 12.24 12.32
C ASP A 162 1.58 11.89 13.77
N PRO A 163 2.19 12.82 14.54
CA PRO A 163 2.55 12.56 15.92
C PRO A 163 1.34 12.39 16.86
N ASP A 164 0.15 12.72 16.35
CA ASP A 164 -1.11 12.68 17.09
C ASP A 164 -1.16 13.67 18.29
N GLN A 165 -2.31 13.72 18.95
CA GLN A 165 -2.52 14.59 20.08
C GLN A 165 -2.22 13.86 21.40
N ARG A 166 -1.31 14.44 22.18
CA ARG A 166 -0.97 13.93 23.51
C ARG A 166 -2.14 14.14 24.49
N MET A 167 -2.54 13.08 25.21
CA MET A 167 -3.60 13.11 26.22
C MET A 167 -3.09 13.18 27.63
N LEU A 168 -1.88 12.69 27.93
CA LEU A 168 -1.28 12.70 29.27
C LEU A 168 -0.08 13.65 29.29
N SER A 169 -0.02 14.50 30.32
CA SER A 169 1.14 15.35 30.60
C SER A 169 2.29 14.53 31.20
N ASP A 170 3.50 15.11 31.23
CA ASP A 170 4.63 14.49 31.94
C ASP A 170 4.38 14.35 33.45
N GLU A 171 3.59 15.27 34.01
CA GLU A 171 3.19 15.24 35.42
C GLU A 171 2.22 14.11 35.69
N ASP A 172 1.26 13.85 34.79
CA ASP A 172 0.33 12.71 34.91
C ASP A 172 1.08 11.38 34.86
N LEU A 173 2.05 11.26 33.93
CA LEU A 173 2.86 10.05 33.81
C LEU A 173 3.72 9.83 35.05
N LYS A 174 4.34 10.90 35.60
CA LYS A 174 5.15 10.82 36.81
C LYS A 174 4.32 10.41 38.01
N ARG A 175 3.14 11.01 38.19
CA ARG A 175 2.20 10.66 39.26
C ARG A 175 1.77 9.20 39.20
N ALA A 176 1.36 8.72 38.02
CA ALA A 176 1.00 7.33 37.82
C ALA A 176 2.14 6.35 38.15
N GLN A 177 3.38 6.73 37.80
CA GLN A 177 4.58 5.94 38.09
C GLN A 177 4.88 5.86 39.59
N GLU A 178 4.67 6.97 40.35
CA GLU A 178 4.84 7.02 41.80
C GLU A 178 3.76 6.22 42.52
N GLU A 179 2.53 6.24 42.03
CA GLU A 179 1.43 5.45 42.57
C GLU A 179 1.66 3.95 42.35
N GLY A 180 2.14 3.54 41.18
CA GLY A 180 2.51 2.15 40.87
C GLY A 180 3.55 1.58 41.82
N LYS A 181 4.61 2.38 42.13
CA LYS A 181 5.66 1.97 43.10
C LYS A 181 5.19 1.80 44.54
N LYS A 182 4.04 2.38 44.91
CA LYS A 182 3.46 2.24 46.24
C LYS A 182 2.54 1.05 46.37
N ALA A 183 2.17 0.42 45.26
CA ALA A 183 1.28 -0.73 45.20
C ALA A 183 2.03 -2.09 45.17
N GLU A 184 3.35 -2.06 45.03
CA GLU A 184 4.27 -3.21 45.20
C GLU A 184 4.70 -3.35 46.65
#